data_c0b856f0bae32b4c696351fd6d0519d3
#
_entry.id   c0b856f0bae32b4c696351fd6d0519d3
#
_cell.length_a   1.000
_cell.length_b   1.000
_cell.length_c   1.000
_cell.angle_alpha   90.00
_cell.angle_beta   90.00
_cell.angle_gamma   90.00
#
_symmetry.space_group_name_H-M   'P 1'
#
loop_
_entity.id
_entity.type
_entity.pdbx_description
1 polymer ?
#
loop_
_entity_poly.entity_id
_entity_poly.type
_entity_poly.pdbx_seq_one_letter_code
_entity_poly.pdbx_strand_id
1 'polypeptide(L)'
;GAYRIVDFDLNTLPPGLIAHNEWTADNGRNNALRIGGLGAPRAFRTHLLRKIGFPNTSYGEDYAMGLTFSRHFRIARIFDELYLCRRWDGNSDTVLPLEKANTYNLYKDSLRTVEIRTRQAMINRWEHKASQKEIELFFDKQMKIWEDVRQRFEELENDIQTKPLSTEDYSLAVQFNPRRIVSTAARVDKKNLKKRPCFLCDHNRPQEQKELPVEGKYHVLVNPFPILPHHLTIPTRRHQPQRLSAMLGALNRMAWNMPDYLLFYNGGRCGASAPDHAHIQAGEKGYVPLQRDWKFYENRLEKIYPLTGSDEAELEE
;
A
#
# COMPACT_ATOMS: atom_id res chain seq x y z
N GLY A 1 -3.49 -21.83 22.45
CA GLY A 1 -2.83 -23.10 22.76
C GLY A 1 -3.83 -24.23 22.89
N ALA A 2 -3.35 -25.45 23.14
CA ALA A 2 -4.19 -26.60 23.46
C ALA A 2 -4.44 -26.69 24.96
N TYR A 3 -5.55 -27.31 25.34
CA TYR A 3 -5.92 -27.52 26.75
C TYR A 3 -6.79 -28.78 26.90
N ARG A 4 -6.78 -29.37 28.08
CA ARG A 4 -7.57 -30.57 28.41
C ARG A 4 -8.71 -30.18 29.36
N ILE A 5 -9.90 -30.73 29.08
CA ILE A 5 -11.05 -30.56 29.97
C ILE A 5 -11.01 -31.65 31.03
N VAL A 6 -11.09 -31.27 32.31
CA VAL A 6 -11.01 -32.13 33.46
C VAL A 6 -12.02 -31.74 34.54
N ASP A 7 -12.35 -32.71 35.45
CA ASP A 7 -13.05 -32.45 36.72
C ASP A 7 -12.08 -31.89 37.80
N PHE A 8 -12.56 -31.76 39.04
CA PHE A 8 -11.74 -31.33 40.16
C PHE A 8 -10.69 -32.37 40.59
N ASP A 9 -10.95 -33.62 40.34
CA ASP A 9 -10.02 -34.73 40.61
C ASP A 9 -9.04 -34.97 39.46
N LEU A 10 -9.06 -34.10 38.47
CA LEU A 10 -8.22 -34.11 37.26
C LEU A 10 -8.53 -35.29 36.32
N ASN A 11 -9.67 -35.94 36.44
CA ASN A 11 -10.12 -36.90 35.45
C ASN A 11 -10.53 -36.17 34.16
N THR A 12 -10.12 -36.74 33.02
CA THR A 12 -10.48 -36.16 31.72
C THR A 12 -11.98 -36.28 31.46
N LEU A 13 -12.63 -35.14 31.18
CA LEU A 13 -14.03 -35.08 30.78
C LEU A 13 -14.16 -34.93 29.25
N PRO A 14 -15.24 -35.48 28.64
CA PRO A 14 -15.49 -35.21 27.22
C PRO A 14 -15.58 -33.72 26.91
N PRO A 15 -15.09 -33.27 25.75
CA PRO A 15 -14.46 -34.01 24.65
C PRO A 15 -12.94 -34.28 24.84
N GLY A 16 -12.38 -34.07 26.01
CA GLY A 16 -10.98 -34.34 26.34
C GLY A 16 -10.06 -33.20 25.92
N LEU A 17 -9.12 -33.49 25.05
CA LEU A 17 -8.15 -32.50 24.55
C LEU A 17 -8.79 -31.59 23.48
N ILE A 18 -8.79 -30.29 23.74
CA ILE A 18 -9.15 -29.24 22.77
C ILE A 18 -7.86 -28.82 22.08
N ALA A 19 -7.63 -29.36 20.89
CA ALA A 19 -6.38 -29.19 20.17
C ALA A 19 -6.42 -28.18 19.02
N HIS A 20 -7.59 -27.67 18.59
CA HIS A 20 -7.77 -26.77 17.45
C HIS A 20 -6.97 -27.20 16.21
N ASN A 21 -7.10 -28.47 15.79
CA ASN A 21 -6.34 -29.05 14.68
C ASN A 21 -6.59 -28.37 13.33
N GLU A 22 -7.72 -27.68 13.19
CA GLU A 22 -8.08 -26.84 12.05
C GLU A 22 -7.16 -25.61 11.86
N TRP A 23 -6.37 -25.29 12.90
CA TRP A 23 -5.39 -24.21 12.83
C TRP A 23 -4.11 -24.71 12.16
N THR A 24 -3.88 -24.32 10.92
CA THR A 24 -2.72 -24.75 10.12
C THR A 24 -1.84 -23.59 9.69
N ALA A 25 -0.58 -23.89 9.35
CA ALA A 25 0.36 -22.89 8.86
C ALA A 25 -0.11 -22.26 7.53
N ASP A 26 -0.69 -23.08 6.64
CA ASP A 26 -1.13 -22.67 5.30
C ASP A 26 -2.31 -21.71 5.33
N ASN A 27 -3.16 -21.79 6.33
CA ASN A 27 -4.26 -20.83 6.52
C ASN A 27 -3.77 -19.41 6.91
N GLY A 28 -2.53 -19.26 7.35
CA GLY A 28 -1.91 -17.98 7.67
C GLY A 28 -2.76 -17.13 8.60
N ARG A 29 -3.11 -15.92 8.18
CA ARG A 29 -3.97 -14.99 8.93
C ARG A 29 -5.45 -15.37 8.92
N ASN A 30 -5.87 -16.32 8.09
CA ASN A 30 -7.28 -16.72 7.98
C ASN A 30 -7.68 -17.80 9.02
N ASN A 31 -6.75 -18.32 9.81
CA ASN A 31 -7.04 -19.30 10.85
C ASN A 31 -8.16 -18.82 11.81
N ALA A 32 -8.10 -17.57 12.27
CA ALA A 32 -9.09 -17.00 13.19
C ALA A 32 -10.51 -16.97 12.60
N LEU A 33 -10.66 -16.90 11.29
CA LEU A 33 -11.95 -16.94 10.59
C LEU A 33 -12.57 -18.35 10.55
N ARG A 34 -11.76 -19.40 10.73
CA ARG A 34 -12.16 -20.81 10.58
C ARG A 34 -12.59 -21.48 11.88
N ILE A 35 -12.39 -20.81 13.01
CA ILE A 35 -12.69 -21.35 14.35
C ILE A 35 -13.80 -20.55 15.03
N GLY A 36 -14.47 -21.14 16.01
CA GLY A 36 -15.52 -20.48 16.80
C GLY A 36 -15.01 -19.61 17.94
N GLY A 37 -13.72 -19.52 18.14
CA GLY A 37 -13.03 -18.74 19.18
C GLY A 37 -11.55 -19.07 19.17
N LEU A 38 -10.72 -18.20 19.77
CA LEU A 38 -9.26 -18.40 19.78
C LEU A 38 -8.80 -19.49 20.77
N GLY A 39 -9.71 -19.96 21.62
CA GLY A 39 -9.35 -20.84 22.71
C GLY A 39 -8.48 -20.15 23.77
N ALA A 40 -8.21 -20.86 24.86
CA ALA A 40 -7.27 -20.45 25.89
C ALA A 40 -6.11 -21.46 25.93
N PRO A 41 -4.92 -21.10 26.44
CA PRO A 41 -4.49 -19.77 26.80
C PRO A 41 -4.09 -18.91 25.59
N ARG A 42 -4.14 -17.59 25.75
CA ARG A 42 -3.81 -16.60 24.72
C ARG A 42 -2.77 -15.63 25.23
N ALA A 43 -1.81 -15.25 24.38
CA ALA A 43 -0.84 -14.21 24.69
C ALA A 43 -0.70 -13.25 23.52
N PHE A 44 -0.61 -11.96 23.80
CA PHE A 44 -0.47 -10.90 22.80
C PHE A 44 0.62 -9.92 23.22
N ARG A 45 1.32 -9.36 22.24
CA ARG A 45 2.24 -8.26 22.49
C ARG A 45 1.44 -7.02 22.92
N THR A 46 1.64 -6.53 24.13
CA THR A 46 0.85 -5.46 24.76
C THR A 46 0.74 -4.21 23.90
N HIS A 47 1.83 -3.76 23.27
CA HIS A 47 1.81 -2.56 22.43
C HIS A 47 0.94 -2.71 21.16
N LEU A 48 0.81 -3.92 20.62
CA LEU A 48 -0.07 -4.22 19.49
C LEU A 48 -1.52 -4.31 19.95
N LEU A 49 -1.75 -4.95 21.09
CA LEU A 49 -3.08 -5.07 21.66
C LEU A 49 -3.68 -3.70 22.02
N ARG A 50 -2.87 -2.79 22.57
CA ARG A 50 -3.31 -1.41 22.86
C ARG A 50 -3.70 -0.62 21.61
N LYS A 51 -3.12 -0.92 20.45
CA LYS A 51 -3.51 -0.29 19.16
C LYS A 51 -4.84 -0.79 18.62
N ILE A 52 -5.15 -2.06 18.85
CA ILE A 52 -6.37 -2.70 18.35
C ILE A 52 -7.54 -2.47 19.30
N GLY A 53 -7.28 -2.59 20.61
CA GLY A 53 -8.28 -2.48 21.64
C GLY A 53 -9.19 -3.71 21.75
N PHE A 54 -10.09 -3.66 22.74
CA PHE A 54 -11.19 -4.62 22.91
C PHE A 54 -12.51 -3.94 22.59
N PRO A 55 -13.46 -4.63 21.93
CA PRO A 55 -14.79 -4.11 21.76
C PRO A 55 -15.52 -4.07 23.12
N ASN A 56 -16.39 -3.08 23.31
CA ASN A 56 -17.22 -2.98 24.50
C ASN A 56 -18.42 -3.93 24.38
N THR A 57 -18.20 -5.20 24.70
CA THR A 57 -19.21 -6.26 24.68
C THR A 57 -18.95 -7.23 25.84
N SER A 58 -20.00 -7.81 26.37
CA SER A 58 -19.93 -8.78 27.47
C SER A 58 -19.74 -10.24 26.98
N TYR A 59 -19.73 -10.48 25.67
CA TYR A 59 -19.54 -11.81 25.09
C TYR A 59 -18.80 -11.70 23.76
N GLY A 60 -17.85 -12.62 23.55
CA GLY A 60 -17.09 -12.71 22.30
C GLY A 60 -16.11 -11.55 22.06
N GLU A 61 -15.79 -10.75 23.08
CA GLU A 61 -14.83 -9.65 23.05
C GLU A 61 -13.43 -10.15 22.64
N ASP A 62 -13.05 -11.31 23.13
CA ASP A 62 -11.80 -11.98 22.81
C ASP A 62 -11.75 -12.46 21.35
N TYR A 63 -12.88 -12.96 20.85
CA TYR A 63 -12.99 -13.40 19.46
C TYR A 63 -12.96 -12.22 18.51
N ALA A 64 -13.71 -11.16 18.77
CA ALA A 64 -13.71 -9.93 17.97
C ALA A 64 -12.32 -9.29 17.90
N MET A 65 -11.64 -9.18 19.05
CA MET A 65 -10.27 -8.70 19.14
C MET A 65 -9.32 -9.60 18.34
N GLY A 66 -9.44 -10.91 18.49
CA GLY A 66 -8.61 -11.88 17.77
C GLY A 66 -8.79 -11.84 16.27
N LEU A 67 -10.01 -11.67 15.76
CA LEU A 67 -10.29 -11.46 14.34
C LEU A 67 -9.58 -10.21 13.83
N THR A 68 -9.76 -9.08 14.52
CA THR A 68 -9.11 -7.81 14.17
C THR A 68 -7.58 -7.91 14.24
N PHE A 69 -7.05 -8.57 15.27
CA PHE A 69 -5.61 -8.80 15.41
C PHE A 69 -5.07 -9.63 14.24
N SER A 70 -5.76 -10.70 13.85
CA SER A 70 -5.37 -11.59 12.76
C SER A 70 -5.44 -10.92 11.37
N ARG A 71 -6.18 -9.81 11.23
CA ARG A 71 -6.21 -8.99 10.02
C ARG A 71 -4.84 -8.40 9.69
N HIS A 72 -4.11 -8.00 10.72
CA HIS A 72 -2.84 -7.29 10.58
C HIS A 72 -1.63 -8.15 10.90
N PHE A 73 -1.79 -9.15 11.79
CA PHE A 73 -0.70 -9.95 12.32
C PHE A 73 -0.98 -11.45 12.17
N ARG A 74 0.08 -12.23 12.10
CA ARG A 74 -0.01 -13.68 12.15
C ARG A 74 -0.09 -14.11 13.62
N ILE A 75 -1.08 -14.92 13.96
CA ILE A 75 -1.20 -15.57 15.27
C ILE A 75 -0.57 -16.94 15.14
N ALA A 76 0.49 -17.19 15.89
CA ALA A 76 1.11 -18.52 15.98
C ALA A 76 0.31 -19.40 16.93
N ARG A 77 0.48 -20.71 16.81
CA ARG A 77 -0.13 -21.69 17.68
C ARG A 77 0.95 -22.50 18.41
N ILE A 78 0.68 -22.80 19.69
CA ILE A 78 1.41 -23.77 20.50
C ILE A 78 0.55 -25.03 20.57
N PHE A 79 1.09 -26.17 20.11
CA PHE A 79 0.36 -27.43 20.00
C PHE A 79 0.37 -28.23 21.30
N ASP A 80 1.33 -27.93 22.18
CA ASP A 80 1.41 -28.57 23.49
C ASP A 80 0.19 -28.25 24.35
N GLU A 81 -0.17 -29.19 25.21
CA GLU A 81 -1.21 -29.01 26.23
C GLU A 81 -0.69 -28.02 27.30
N LEU A 82 -1.28 -26.82 27.32
CA LEU A 82 -0.75 -25.72 28.13
C LEU A 82 -1.43 -25.58 29.49
N TYR A 83 -2.65 -26.08 29.63
CA TYR A 83 -3.34 -26.07 30.92
C TYR A 83 -4.51 -27.06 30.99
N LEU A 84 -4.95 -27.37 32.23
CA LEU A 84 -6.12 -28.16 32.53
C LEU A 84 -7.32 -27.25 32.81
N CYS A 85 -8.36 -27.37 32.01
CA CYS A 85 -9.59 -26.59 32.14
C CYS A 85 -10.59 -27.35 33.00
N ARG A 86 -10.71 -26.99 34.28
CA ARG A 86 -11.67 -27.62 35.17
C ARG A 86 -13.11 -27.26 34.83
N ARG A 87 -13.97 -28.24 34.83
CA ARG A 87 -15.41 -28.12 34.60
C ARG A 87 -16.19 -28.65 35.81
N TRP A 88 -17.29 -28.00 36.15
CA TRP A 88 -18.21 -28.39 37.21
C TRP A 88 -19.61 -27.89 36.92
N ASP A 89 -20.59 -28.42 37.60
CA ASP A 89 -21.98 -27.96 37.54
C ASP A 89 -22.06 -26.49 37.99
N GLY A 90 -22.63 -25.64 37.18
CA GLY A 90 -22.65 -24.19 37.41
C GLY A 90 -21.53 -23.38 36.74
N ASN A 91 -20.60 -24.01 36.04
CA ASN A 91 -19.67 -23.30 35.17
C ASN A 91 -20.45 -22.67 34.00
N SER A 92 -20.18 -21.37 33.73
CA SER A 92 -20.92 -20.55 32.76
C SER A 92 -21.05 -21.10 31.35
N ASP A 93 -20.17 -22.04 30.97
CA ASP A 93 -20.14 -22.59 29.60
C ASP A 93 -20.72 -24.02 29.49
N THR A 94 -21.18 -24.62 30.58
CA THR A 94 -21.55 -26.04 30.60
C THR A 94 -22.97 -26.32 30.12
N VAL A 95 -23.93 -25.45 30.36
CA VAL A 95 -25.32 -25.65 29.91
C VAL A 95 -25.95 -24.31 29.51
N LEU A 96 -25.71 -23.89 28.28
CA LEU A 96 -26.46 -22.76 27.75
C LEU A 96 -27.79 -23.26 27.15
N PRO A 97 -28.93 -22.59 27.43
CA PRO A 97 -30.17 -22.82 26.69
C PRO A 97 -29.91 -22.65 25.19
N LEU A 98 -30.54 -23.51 24.39
CA LEU A 98 -30.34 -23.54 22.93
C LEU A 98 -30.51 -22.17 22.27
N GLU A 99 -31.51 -21.42 22.71
CA GLU A 99 -31.78 -20.07 22.22
C GLU A 99 -30.61 -19.11 22.46
N LYS A 100 -30.03 -19.15 23.68
CA LYS A 100 -28.89 -18.34 24.06
C LYS A 100 -27.63 -18.76 23.30
N ALA A 101 -27.40 -20.07 23.14
CA ALA A 101 -26.31 -20.59 22.33
C ALA A 101 -26.41 -20.14 20.87
N ASN A 102 -27.61 -20.16 20.27
CA ASN A 102 -27.87 -19.68 18.93
C ASN A 102 -27.61 -18.17 18.80
N THR A 103 -28.07 -17.38 19.78
CA THR A 103 -27.80 -15.93 19.81
C THR A 103 -26.29 -15.63 19.81
N TYR A 104 -25.52 -16.36 20.61
CA TYR A 104 -24.08 -16.23 20.65
C TYR A 104 -23.37 -16.65 19.35
N ASN A 105 -23.85 -17.72 18.72
CA ASN A 105 -23.31 -18.16 17.42
C ASN A 105 -23.62 -17.15 16.32
N LEU A 106 -24.84 -16.64 16.24
CA LEU A 106 -25.23 -15.57 15.30
C LEU A 106 -24.36 -14.31 15.48
N TYR A 107 -24.09 -13.93 16.74
CA TYR A 107 -23.20 -12.81 17.02
C TYR A 107 -21.77 -13.07 16.49
N LYS A 108 -21.18 -14.23 16.74
CA LYS A 108 -19.86 -14.61 16.22
C LYS A 108 -19.85 -14.64 14.69
N ASP A 109 -20.90 -15.13 14.05
CA ASP A 109 -21.03 -15.17 12.60
C ASP A 109 -21.13 -13.75 11.99
N SER A 110 -21.81 -12.85 12.70
CA SER A 110 -21.84 -11.42 12.31
C SER A 110 -20.44 -10.81 12.36
N LEU A 111 -19.66 -11.09 13.40
CA LEU A 111 -18.28 -10.64 13.54
C LEU A 111 -17.39 -11.19 12.40
N ARG A 112 -17.52 -12.47 12.05
CA ARG A 112 -16.81 -13.06 10.90
C ARG A 112 -17.20 -12.38 9.60
N THR A 113 -18.47 -12.14 9.39
CA THR A 113 -18.98 -11.50 8.17
C THR A 113 -18.41 -10.09 8.00
N VAL A 114 -18.40 -9.30 9.06
CA VAL A 114 -17.79 -7.96 9.07
C VAL A 114 -16.29 -8.05 8.78
N GLU A 115 -15.60 -9.00 9.42
CA GLU A 115 -14.17 -9.19 9.20
C GLU A 115 -13.83 -9.61 7.77
N ILE A 116 -14.58 -10.56 7.19
CA ILE A 116 -14.41 -10.99 5.79
C ILE A 116 -14.62 -9.83 4.83
N ARG A 117 -15.68 -9.05 5.00
CA ARG A 117 -15.96 -7.87 4.18
C ARG A 117 -14.84 -6.82 4.30
N THR A 118 -14.34 -6.61 5.52
CA THR A 118 -13.23 -5.68 5.78
C THR A 118 -11.96 -6.14 5.06
N ARG A 119 -11.61 -7.44 5.16
CA ARG A 119 -10.46 -8.01 4.45
C ARG A 119 -10.62 -7.93 2.94
N GLN A 120 -11.81 -8.23 2.42
CA GLN A 120 -12.10 -8.11 1.00
C GLN A 120 -11.94 -6.66 0.51
N ALA A 121 -12.46 -5.70 1.27
CA ALA A 121 -12.29 -4.28 0.96
C ALA A 121 -10.81 -3.86 0.99
N MET A 122 -10.02 -4.41 1.92
CA MET A 122 -8.57 -4.19 1.96
C MET A 122 -7.88 -4.79 0.74
N ILE A 123 -8.20 -6.04 0.38
CA ILE A 123 -7.65 -6.71 -0.80
C ILE A 123 -7.99 -5.90 -2.06
N ASN A 124 -9.24 -5.54 -2.25
CA ASN A 124 -9.68 -4.75 -3.39
C ASN A 124 -8.96 -3.39 -3.48
N ARG A 125 -8.75 -2.74 -2.33
CA ARG A 125 -7.99 -1.48 -2.26
C ARG A 125 -6.49 -1.68 -2.54
N TRP A 126 -5.91 -2.81 -2.14
CA TRP A 126 -4.50 -3.13 -2.39
C TRP A 126 -4.26 -3.63 -3.81
N GLU A 127 -5.26 -4.26 -4.42
CA GLU A 127 -5.19 -4.82 -5.77
C GLU A 127 -5.72 -3.86 -6.84
N HIS A 128 -6.34 -2.73 -6.44
CA HIS A 128 -6.77 -1.74 -7.40
C HIS A 128 -5.55 -1.18 -8.13
N LYS A 129 -5.33 -1.72 -9.30
CA LYS A 129 -4.38 -1.25 -10.29
C LYS A 129 -5.18 -0.36 -11.21
N ALA A 130 -4.97 0.95 -11.13
CA ALA A 130 -5.62 1.84 -12.07
C ALA A 130 -5.23 1.41 -13.49
N SER A 131 -6.21 1.11 -14.30
CA SER A 131 -5.99 0.83 -15.73
C SER A 131 -5.58 2.13 -16.43
N GLN A 132 -4.90 2.01 -17.56
CA GLN A 132 -4.55 3.17 -18.38
C GLN A 132 -5.78 4.03 -18.68
N LYS A 133 -6.90 3.42 -19.06
CA LYS A 133 -8.16 4.12 -19.34
C LYS A 133 -8.70 4.91 -18.13
N GLU A 134 -8.55 4.40 -16.91
CA GLU A 134 -8.95 5.14 -15.71
C GLU A 134 -8.03 6.33 -15.46
N ILE A 135 -6.74 6.21 -15.75
CA ILE A 135 -5.77 7.29 -15.63
C ILE A 135 -6.07 8.39 -16.66
N GLU A 136 -6.36 8.04 -17.90
CA GLU A 136 -6.74 8.98 -18.96
C GLU A 136 -8.03 9.72 -18.59
N LEU A 137 -9.07 8.99 -18.17
CA LEU A 137 -10.32 9.60 -17.70
C LEU A 137 -10.13 10.51 -16.48
N PHE A 138 -9.21 10.14 -15.58
CA PHE A 138 -8.83 10.99 -14.45
C PHE A 138 -8.14 12.26 -14.92
N PHE A 139 -7.19 12.14 -15.85
CA PHE A 139 -6.49 13.28 -16.44
C PHE A 139 -7.48 14.26 -17.10
N ASP A 140 -8.36 13.77 -17.95
CA ASP A 140 -9.39 14.56 -18.62
C ASP A 140 -10.32 15.31 -17.64
N LYS A 141 -10.70 14.64 -16.54
CA LYS A 141 -11.49 15.27 -15.49
C LYS A 141 -10.71 16.39 -14.79
N GLN A 142 -9.40 16.19 -14.56
CA GLN A 142 -8.56 17.22 -13.97
C GLN A 142 -8.42 18.43 -14.89
N MET A 143 -8.25 18.23 -16.19
CA MET A 143 -8.19 19.32 -17.16
C MET A 143 -9.48 20.17 -17.20
N LYS A 144 -10.64 19.57 -16.92
CA LYS A 144 -11.93 20.29 -16.85
C LYS A 144 -12.12 21.14 -15.60
N ILE A 145 -11.50 20.76 -14.47
CA ILE A 145 -11.73 21.41 -13.17
C ILE A 145 -10.56 22.28 -12.70
N TRP A 146 -9.38 22.15 -13.33
CA TRP A 146 -8.16 22.89 -12.93
C TRP A 146 -7.62 23.72 -14.07
N GLU A 147 -8.22 24.89 -14.23
CA GLU A 147 -7.98 25.84 -15.34
C GLU A 147 -6.50 26.19 -15.51
N ASP A 148 -5.81 26.60 -14.44
CA ASP A 148 -4.39 27.00 -14.50
C ASP A 148 -3.50 25.89 -15.03
N VAL A 149 -3.81 24.62 -14.70
CA VAL A 149 -3.04 23.45 -15.15
C VAL A 149 -3.38 23.11 -16.58
N ARG A 150 -4.64 23.20 -16.98
CA ARG A 150 -5.07 23.04 -18.36
C ARG A 150 -4.32 23.99 -19.29
N GLN A 151 -4.26 25.27 -18.94
CA GLN A 151 -3.51 26.27 -19.72
C GLN A 151 -2.02 25.93 -19.85
N ARG A 152 -1.38 25.40 -18.79
CA ARG A 152 0.02 24.96 -18.84
C ARG A 152 0.26 23.76 -19.75
N PHE A 153 -0.71 22.86 -19.88
CA PHE A 153 -0.62 21.77 -20.84
C PHE A 153 -0.85 22.26 -22.28
N GLU A 154 -1.78 23.19 -22.50
CA GLU A 154 -1.98 23.84 -23.81
C GLU A 154 -0.71 24.62 -24.24
N GLU A 155 -0.06 25.34 -23.33
CA GLU A 155 1.21 26.03 -23.57
C GLU A 155 2.36 25.02 -23.84
N LEU A 156 2.35 23.86 -23.17
CA LEU A 156 3.32 22.80 -23.43
C LEU A 156 3.26 22.31 -24.88
N GLU A 157 2.08 22.26 -25.46
CA GLU A 157 1.88 21.83 -26.85
C GLU A 157 2.18 22.92 -27.86
N ASN A 158 1.86 24.20 -27.54
CA ASN A 158 1.86 25.29 -28.50
C ASN A 158 3.10 26.21 -28.41
N ASP A 159 3.63 26.43 -27.20
CA ASP A 159 4.62 27.49 -26.97
C ASP A 159 6.03 26.99 -26.67
N ILE A 160 6.21 25.68 -26.54
CA ILE A 160 7.51 25.10 -26.23
C ILE A 160 8.37 25.00 -27.47
N GLN A 161 9.58 25.56 -27.35
CA GLN A 161 10.60 25.39 -28.36
C GLN A 161 11.49 24.19 -28.03
N THR A 162 11.60 23.25 -28.95
CA THR A 162 12.48 22.10 -28.81
C THR A 162 13.55 22.13 -29.90
N LYS A 163 14.82 22.06 -29.49
CA LYS A 163 15.95 21.97 -30.40
C LYS A 163 16.60 20.59 -30.29
N PRO A 164 16.59 19.79 -31.36
CA PRO A 164 17.32 18.54 -31.37
C PRO A 164 18.81 18.80 -31.47
N LEU A 165 19.61 18.05 -30.73
CA LEU A 165 21.06 17.99 -30.82
C LEU A 165 21.44 16.52 -30.93
N SER A 166 22.10 16.15 -32.01
CA SER A 166 22.56 14.77 -32.24
C SER A 166 24.05 14.74 -32.49
N THR A 167 24.72 13.76 -31.89
CA THR A 167 26.10 13.39 -32.13
C THR A 167 26.12 11.95 -32.69
N GLU A 168 27.31 11.41 -32.94
CA GLU A 168 27.46 9.99 -33.34
C GLU A 168 27.03 9.01 -32.25
N ASP A 169 27.13 9.44 -30.97
CA ASP A 169 26.93 8.58 -29.81
C ASP A 169 25.58 8.75 -29.10
N TYR A 170 24.93 9.92 -29.24
CA TYR A 170 23.66 10.18 -28.55
C TYR A 170 22.80 11.24 -29.24
N SER A 171 21.52 11.18 -28.95
CA SER A 171 20.54 12.20 -29.31
C SER A 171 20.04 12.92 -28.05
N LEU A 172 19.96 14.25 -28.11
CA LEU A 172 19.38 15.09 -27.06
C LEU A 172 18.23 15.93 -27.65
N ALA A 173 17.25 16.23 -26.80
CA ALA A 173 16.24 17.24 -27.10
C ALA A 173 16.32 18.33 -26.04
N VAL A 174 16.75 19.52 -26.45
CA VAL A 174 16.78 20.70 -25.59
C VAL A 174 15.41 21.36 -25.67
N GLN A 175 14.68 21.37 -24.56
CA GLN A 175 13.36 21.96 -24.45
C GLN A 175 13.46 23.29 -23.69
N PHE A 176 12.99 24.37 -24.28
CA PHE A 176 12.81 25.64 -23.61
C PHE A 176 11.35 25.83 -23.20
N ASN A 177 11.10 25.84 -21.88
CA ASN A 177 9.80 26.05 -21.27
C ASN A 177 9.90 27.21 -20.25
N PRO A 178 9.51 28.46 -20.62
CA PRO A 178 9.69 29.63 -19.78
C PRO A 178 8.91 29.55 -18.46
N ARG A 179 7.77 28.86 -18.42
CA ARG A 179 6.94 28.75 -17.21
C ARG A 179 7.51 27.79 -16.17
N ARG A 180 8.48 26.94 -16.55
CA ARG A 180 9.14 26.04 -15.61
C ARG A 180 10.11 26.69 -14.64
N ILE A 181 10.47 27.92 -14.85
CA ILE A 181 11.36 28.71 -13.96
C ILE A 181 10.85 28.65 -12.51
N VAL A 182 9.52 28.68 -12.31
CA VAL A 182 8.91 28.60 -10.96
C VAL A 182 9.18 27.26 -10.28
N SER A 183 9.11 26.15 -11.00
CA SER A 183 9.34 24.81 -10.43
C SER A 183 10.82 24.47 -10.27
N THR A 184 11.68 24.94 -11.18
CA THR A 184 13.13 24.74 -11.13
C THR A 184 13.81 25.61 -10.08
N ALA A 185 13.21 26.73 -9.70
CA ALA A 185 13.66 27.62 -8.63
C ALA A 185 13.30 27.11 -7.22
N ALA A 186 12.72 25.91 -7.09
CA ALA A 186 12.39 25.34 -5.78
C ALA A 186 13.64 25.17 -4.91
N ARG A 187 13.65 25.79 -3.74
CA ARG A 187 14.76 25.69 -2.78
C ARG A 187 14.69 24.36 -2.08
N VAL A 188 15.57 23.44 -2.48
CA VAL A 188 15.63 22.04 -1.99
C VAL A 188 16.75 21.79 -0.97
N ASP A 189 17.39 22.85 -0.46
CA ASP A 189 18.36 22.72 0.63
C ASP A 189 17.70 22.25 1.94
N LYS A 190 18.46 21.54 2.77
CA LYS A 190 17.97 20.92 4.01
C LYS A 190 17.26 21.88 4.98
N LYS A 191 17.65 23.17 4.97
CA LYS A 191 17.07 24.19 5.86
C LYS A 191 15.68 24.60 5.38
N ASN A 192 15.50 24.77 4.07
CA ASN A 192 14.23 25.13 3.47
C ASN A 192 13.26 23.96 3.43
N LEU A 193 13.71 22.72 3.15
CA LEU A 193 12.88 21.53 3.19
C LEU A 193 12.22 21.30 4.55
N LYS A 194 12.94 21.58 5.65
CA LYS A 194 12.35 21.46 7.01
C LYS A 194 11.29 22.53 7.33
N LYS A 195 11.28 23.63 6.62
CA LYS A 195 10.39 24.78 6.90
C LYS A 195 9.18 24.85 5.99
N ARG A 196 9.28 24.31 4.77
CA ARG A 196 8.18 24.37 3.81
C ARG A 196 7.19 23.23 4.03
N PRO A 197 5.87 23.45 3.86
CA PRO A 197 4.91 22.38 3.73
C PRO A 197 5.23 21.54 2.50
N CYS A 198 5.14 20.21 2.62
CA CYS A 198 5.33 19.33 1.48
C CYS A 198 4.10 19.40 0.56
N PHE A 199 4.29 19.86 -0.67
CA PHE A 199 3.19 20.06 -1.64
C PHE A 199 2.62 18.72 -2.22
N LEU A 200 3.25 17.59 -1.95
CA LEU A 200 2.72 16.27 -2.32
C LEU A 200 1.83 15.67 -1.25
N CYS A 201 1.89 16.17 -0.02
CA CYS A 201 0.96 15.76 1.03
C CYS A 201 -0.44 16.30 0.78
N ASP A 202 -1.46 15.48 0.98
CA ASP A 202 -2.86 15.78 0.66
C ASP A 202 -3.38 17.09 1.27
N HIS A 203 -3.05 17.35 2.54
CA HIS A 203 -3.47 18.55 3.27
C HIS A 203 -2.80 19.86 2.80
N ASN A 204 -1.77 19.77 1.95
CA ASN A 204 -1.06 20.94 1.41
C ASN A 204 -1.30 21.17 -0.09
N ARG A 205 -2.05 20.26 -0.73
CA ARG A 205 -2.35 20.34 -2.16
C ARG A 205 -3.48 21.33 -2.43
N PRO A 206 -3.52 21.99 -3.61
CA PRO A 206 -4.66 22.77 -4.03
C PRO A 206 -5.94 21.94 -4.05
N GLN A 207 -7.09 22.55 -3.76
CA GLN A 207 -8.39 21.85 -3.73
C GLN A 207 -8.78 21.27 -5.10
N GLU A 208 -8.33 21.88 -6.17
CA GLU A 208 -8.55 21.46 -7.56
C GLU A 208 -7.76 20.20 -7.90
N GLN A 209 -6.58 19.98 -7.29
CA GLN A 209 -5.75 18.80 -7.51
C GLN A 209 -6.38 17.56 -6.85
N LYS A 210 -7.21 16.89 -7.61
CA LYS A 210 -7.78 15.59 -7.17
C LYS A 210 -6.72 14.49 -7.29
N GLU A 211 -7.04 13.35 -6.72
CA GLU A 211 -6.18 12.18 -6.71
C GLU A 211 -6.91 10.94 -7.20
N LEU A 212 -6.18 10.05 -7.87
CA LEU A 212 -6.64 8.70 -8.17
C LEU A 212 -5.81 7.73 -7.31
N PRO A 213 -6.40 7.08 -6.30
CA PRO A 213 -5.69 6.13 -5.45
C PRO A 213 -5.27 4.87 -6.23
N VAL A 214 -4.03 4.43 -6.07
CA VAL A 214 -3.47 3.24 -6.72
C VAL A 214 -2.74 2.37 -5.71
N GLU A 215 -2.96 1.06 -5.76
CA GLU A 215 -2.34 0.05 -4.90
C GLU A 215 -2.45 0.38 -3.38
N GLY A 216 -3.39 1.23 -2.96
CA GLY A 216 -3.57 1.66 -1.56
C GLY A 216 -2.39 2.37 -0.91
N LYS A 217 -1.30 2.54 -1.65
CA LYS A 217 -0.05 3.16 -1.20
C LYS A 217 0.32 4.42 -1.95
N TYR A 218 -0.22 4.62 -3.13
CA TYR A 218 0.16 5.70 -4.05
C TYR A 218 -1.07 6.48 -4.49
N HIS A 219 -0.83 7.69 -5.00
CA HIS A 219 -1.84 8.53 -5.63
C HIS A 219 -1.33 8.98 -6.99
N VAL A 220 -2.14 8.82 -8.03
CA VAL A 220 -1.86 9.48 -9.30
C VAL A 220 -2.38 10.93 -9.20
N LEU A 221 -1.50 11.87 -9.44
CA LEU A 221 -1.78 13.32 -9.49
C LEU A 221 -1.39 13.85 -10.85
N VAL A 222 -2.12 14.83 -11.36
CA VAL A 222 -1.65 15.60 -12.51
C VAL A 222 -0.52 16.53 -12.06
N ASN A 223 0.59 16.53 -12.80
CA ASN A 223 1.71 17.41 -12.49
C ASN A 223 1.38 18.86 -12.91
N PRO A 224 1.40 19.84 -11.98
CA PRO A 224 1.03 21.21 -12.30
C PRO A 224 2.10 21.97 -13.12
N PHE A 225 3.28 21.41 -13.32
CA PHE A 225 4.35 21.98 -14.12
C PHE A 225 4.85 20.95 -15.16
N PRO A 226 4.05 20.70 -16.20
CA PRO A 226 4.32 19.62 -17.13
C PRO A 226 5.60 19.82 -17.94
N ILE A 227 6.27 18.71 -18.27
CA ILE A 227 7.41 18.63 -19.19
C ILE A 227 7.16 17.64 -20.34
N LEU A 228 6.13 16.84 -20.18
CA LEU A 228 5.67 15.84 -21.13
C LEU A 228 4.16 15.94 -21.24
N PRO A 229 3.55 15.57 -22.37
CA PRO A 229 2.11 15.39 -22.46
C PRO A 229 1.67 14.36 -21.40
N HIS A 230 0.47 14.54 -20.88
CA HIS A 230 -0.10 13.73 -19.83
C HIS A 230 0.80 13.51 -18.59
N HIS A 231 1.57 14.54 -18.24
CA HIS A 231 2.56 14.47 -17.15
C HIS A 231 1.88 14.27 -15.78
N LEU A 232 2.22 13.16 -15.14
CA LEU A 232 1.69 12.73 -13.85
C LEU A 232 2.81 12.69 -12.80
N THR A 233 2.42 12.89 -11.54
CA THR A 233 3.26 12.63 -10.36
C THR A 233 2.56 11.59 -9.50
N ILE A 234 3.28 10.56 -9.09
CA ILE A 234 2.71 9.42 -8.35
C ILE A 234 3.45 9.30 -7.01
N PRO A 235 3.08 10.12 -6.01
CA PRO A 235 3.66 10.06 -4.69
C PRO A 235 3.14 8.89 -3.86
N THR A 236 3.94 8.50 -2.89
CA THR A 236 3.48 7.62 -1.80
C THR A 236 2.43 8.35 -0.96
N ARG A 237 1.44 7.61 -0.48
CA ARG A 237 0.42 8.16 0.42
C ARG A 237 0.98 8.66 1.74
N ARG A 238 2.05 8.01 2.25
CA ARG A 238 2.75 8.44 3.44
C ARG A 238 3.95 9.28 3.05
N HIS A 239 4.15 10.38 3.75
CA HIS A 239 5.34 11.19 3.61
C HIS A 239 6.59 10.37 4.01
N GLN A 240 7.49 10.16 3.08
CA GLN A 240 8.75 9.45 3.27
C GLN A 240 9.80 9.94 2.28
N PRO A 241 11.09 9.90 2.62
CA PRO A 241 12.14 10.42 1.76
C PRO A 241 12.18 9.76 0.37
N GLN A 242 12.61 10.52 -0.64
CA GLN A 242 12.79 10.06 -2.01
C GLN A 242 13.99 9.11 -2.08
N ARG A 243 13.71 7.80 -2.12
CA ARG A 243 14.69 6.73 -2.26
C ARG A 243 14.28 5.77 -3.35
N LEU A 244 15.23 5.35 -4.19
CA LEU A 244 14.96 4.45 -5.31
C LEU A 244 14.45 3.09 -4.82
N SER A 245 15.07 2.51 -3.79
CA SER A 245 14.68 1.24 -3.19
C SER A 245 13.20 1.21 -2.77
N ALA A 246 12.67 2.32 -2.28
CA ALA A 246 11.27 2.43 -1.90
C ALA A 246 10.31 2.48 -3.10
N MET A 247 10.79 2.86 -4.28
CA MET A 247 9.95 3.16 -5.46
C MET A 247 10.15 2.17 -6.62
N LEU A 248 11.28 1.46 -6.70
CA LEU A 248 11.63 0.61 -7.84
C LEU A 248 10.58 -0.47 -8.13
N GLY A 249 10.13 -1.18 -7.08
CA GLY A 249 9.08 -2.19 -7.24
C GLY A 249 7.74 -1.62 -7.70
N ALA A 250 7.40 -0.41 -7.28
CA ALA A 250 6.20 0.29 -7.74
C ALA A 250 6.33 0.75 -9.19
N LEU A 251 7.47 1.33 -9.54
CA LEU A 251 7.77 1.79 -10.89
C LEU A 251 7.63 0.63 -11.89
N ASN A 252 8.22 -0.52 -11.59
CA ASN A 252 8.14 -1.70 -12.45
C ASN A 252 6.69 -2.20 -12.60
N ARG A 253 5.94 -2.36 -11.50
CA ARG A 253 4.54 -2.81 -11.58
C ARG A 253 3.65 -1.84 -12.33
N MET A 254 3.80 -0.53 -12.09
CA MET A 254 2.98 0.49 -12.74
C MET A 254 3.29 0.61 -14.23
N ALA A 255 4.54 0.42 -14.65
CA ALA A 255 4.92 0.41 -16.06
C ALA A 255 4.14 -0.65 -16.86
N TRP A 256 3.86 -1.82 -16.28
CA TRP A 256 3.03 -2.85 -16.90
C TRP A 256 1.55 -2.45 -17.03
N ASN A 257 1.04 -1.63 -16.14
CA ASN A 257 -0.36 -1.20 -16.13
C ASN A 257 -0.60 0.08 -16.95
N MET A 258 0.48 0.77 -17.35
CA MET A 258 0.47 2.04 -18.05
C MET A 258 1.33 1.93 -19.33
N PRO A 259 0.97 1.08 -20.32
CA PRO A 259 1.82 0.75 -21.45
C PRO A 259 2.14 1.94 -22.37
N ASP A 260 1.29 2.99 -22.40
CA ASP A 260 1.52 4.19 -23.23
C ASP A 260 2.22 5.32 -22.46
N TYR A 261 2.60 5.07 -21.20
CA TYR A 261 3.35 6.02 -20.40
C TYR A 261 4.82 5.60 -20.24
N LEU A 262 5.71 6.57 -20.27
CA LEU A 262 7.07 6.45 -19.79
C LEU A 262 7.06 6.80 -18.30
N LEU A 263 7.44 5.84 -17.45
CA LEU A 263 7.62 6.08 -16.02
C LEU A 263 9.10 6.37 -15.74
N PHE A 264 9.36 7.33 -14.85
CA PHE A 264 10.72 7.71 -14.50
C PHE A 264 10.82 8.17 -13.05
N TYR A 265 12.04 8.12 -12.53
CA TYR A 265 12.39 8.48 -11.17
C TYR A 265 13.46 9.55 -11.16
N ASN A 266 13.23 10.61 -10.40
CA ASN A 266 14.23 11.64 -10.12
C ASN A 266 14.75 11.45 -8.70
N GLY A 267 16.03 11.11 -8.57
CA GLY A 267 16.69 10.97 -7.26
C GLY A 267 16.67 12.26 -6.45
N GLY A 268 16.67 12.12 -5.14
CA GLY A 268 16.62 13.26 -4.22
C GLY A 268 17.79 14.27 -4.37
N ARG A 269 18.88 13.85 -5.02
CA ARG A 269 20.04 14.69 -5.36
C ARG A 269 20.15 15.02 -6.85
N CYS A 270 19.19 14.56 -7.66
CA CYS A 270 19.20 14.69 -9.12
C CYS A 270 18.06 15.59 -9.62
N GLY A 271 17.76 16.66 -8.91
CA GLY A 271 16.79 17.67 -9.34
C GLY A 271 15.33 17.40 -8.97
N ALA A 272 15.04 16.43 -8.09
CA ALA A 272 13.70 16.25 -7.56
C ALA A 272 13.24 17.49 -6.79
N SER A 273 12.06 18.05 -7.14
CA SER A 273 11.48 19.20 -6.45
C SER A 273 10.98 18.86 -5.04
N ALA A 274 10.69 17.57 -4.77
CA ALA A 274 10.26 17.04 -3.49
C ALA A 274 11.16 15.88 -3.04
N PRO A 275 12.45 16.13 -2.70
CA PRO A 275 13.37 15.07 -2.26
C PRO A 275 13.00 14.48 -0.90
N ASP A 276 12.09 15.11 -0.20
CA ASP A 276 11.54 14.72 1.10
C ASP A 276 10.28 13.84 0.99
N HIS A 277 9.72 13.66 -0.21
CA HIS A 277 8.53 12.83 -0.41
C HIS A 277 8.70 11.88 -1.61
N ALA A 278 8.72 10.60 -1.35
CA ALA A 278 8.92 9.56 -2.36
C ALA A 278 7.83 9.59 -3.43
N HIS A 279 8.25 9.69 -4.70
CA HIS A 279 7.35 9.73 -5.85
C HIS A 279 8.06 9.23 -7.11
N ILE A 280 7.28 8.73 -8.05
CA ILE A 280 7.66 8.51 -9.44
C ILE A 280 6.87 9.49 -10.31
N GLN A 281 7.32 9.67 -11.54
CA GLN A 281 6.65 10.50 -12.52
C GLN A 281 6.30 9.66 -13.75
N ALA A 282 5.29 10.07 -14.48
CA ALA A 282 4.90 9.45 -15.74
C ALA A 282 4.53 10.52 -16.76
N GLY A 283 4.78 10.25 -18.02
CA GLY A 283 4.36 11.08 -19.13
C GLY A 283 4.16 10.22 -20.37
N GLU A 284 3.51 10.76 -21.37
CA GLU A 284 3.25 10.05 -22.61
C GLU A 284 4.56 9.60 -23.29
N LYS A 285 4.55 8.39 -23.87
CA LYS A 285 5.68 7.81 -24.59
C LYS A 285 5.99 8.56 -25.89
N GLY A 286 7.24 8.42 -26.36
CA GLY A 286 7.69 8.94 -27.66
C GLY A 286 8.38 10.31 -27.60
N TYR A 287 8.28 11.01 -26.49
CA TYR A 287 8.86 12.35 -26.35
C TYR A 287 10.30 12.37 -25.83
N VAL A 288 10.75 11.28 -25.22
CA VAL A 288 12.12 11.18 -24.67
C VAL A 288 13.02 10.47 -25.68
N PRO A 289 14.13 11.10 -26.13
CA PRO A 289 15.02 10.52 -27.15
C PRO A 289 15.54 9.13 -26.78
N LEU A 290 15.94 8.90 -25.53
CA LEU A 290 16.40 7.60 -25.05
C LEU A 290 15.37 6.49 -25.32
N GLN A 291 14.09 6.75 -25.14
CA GLN A 291 13.04 5.76 -25.40
C GLN A 291 12.83 5.52 -26.89
N ARG A 292 12.82 6.60 -27.70
CA ARG A 292 12.68 6.52 -29.14
C ARG A 292 13.82 5.77 -29.79
N ASP A 293 15.03 6.04 -29.32
CA ASP A 293 16.28 5.52 -29.91
C ASP A 293 16.78 4.29 -29.12
N TRP A 294 15.93 3.64 -28.30
CA TRP A 294 16.32 2.52 -27.41
C TRP A 294 17.11 1.41 -28.09
N LYS A 295 16.70 0.98 -29.28
CA LYS A 295 17.42 -0.07 -30.04
C LYS A 295 18.88 0.28 -30.36
N PHE A 296 19.14 1.56 -30.55
CA PHE A 296 20.50 2.05 -30.77
C PHE A 296 21.35 1.92 -29.51
N TYR A 297 20.76 2.26 -28.34
CA TYR A 297 21.46 2.15 -27.07
C TYR A 297 21.56 0.72 -26.58
N GLU A 298 20.50 -0.10 -26.74
CA GLU A 298 20.48 -1.51 -26.35
C GLU A 298 21.63 -2.31 -26.93
N ASN A 299 21.99 -2.06 -28.19
CA ASN A 299 23.11 -2.71 -28.86
C ASN A 299 24.50 -2.25 -28.36
N ARG A 300 24.55 -1.21 -27.53
CA ARG A 300 25.79 -0.62 -27.00
C ARG A 300 25.91 -0.79 -25.48
N LEU A 301 25.01 -1.54 -24.85
CA LEU A 301 25.06 -1.83 -23.42
C LEU A 301 26.30 -2.68 -23.10
N GLU A 302 27.20 -2.14 -22.29
CA GLU A 302 28.41 -2.86 -21.86
C GLU A 302 28.07 -3.92 -20.80
N LYS A 303 27.02 -3.68 -19.99
CA LYS A 303 26.68 -4.52 -18.87
C LYS A 303 25.19 -4.48 -18.55
N ILE A 304 24.60 -5.65 -18.37
CA ILE A 304 23.22 -5.83 -17.93
C ILE A 304 23.25 -6.48 -16.56
N TYR A 305 22.65 -5.82 -15.57
CA TYR A 305 22.48 -6.36 -14.23
C TYR A 305 21.04 -6.84 -14.06
N PRO A 306 20.81 -8.16 -13.86
CA PRO A 306 19.49 -8.62 -13.46
C PRO A 306 19.21 -8.13 -12.05
N LEU A 307 18.14 -7.36 -11.88
CA LEU A 307 17.67 -6.93 -10.55
C LEU A 307 16.97 -8.11 -9.89
N THR A 308 17.55 -8.64 -8.83
CA THR A 308 16.88 -9.53 -7.90
C THR A 308 16.38 -8.71 -6.70
N GLY A 309 15.34 -9.17 -6.00
CA GLY A 309 14.77 -8.40 -4.88
C GLY A 309 15.70 -8.10 -3.69
N SER A 310 16.94 -8.61 -3.72
CA SER A 310 18.01 -8.34 -2.74
C SER A 310 18.92 -7.16 -3.14
N ASP A 311 18.89 -6.74 -4.40
CA ASP A 311 19.85 -5.80 -4.97
C ASP A 311 19.37 -4.34 -4.91
N GLU A 312 18.16 -4.11 -4.36
CA GLU A 312 17.59 -2.76 -4.23
C GLU A 312 18.47 -1.80 -3.40
N ALA A 313 19.25 -2.31 -2.47
CA ALA A 313 20.15 -1.50 -1.63
C ALA A 313 21.44 -1.08 -2.36
N GLU A 314 21.96 -1.91 -3.27
CA GLU A 314 23.18 -1.63 -4.04
C GLU A 314 22.99 -0.58 -5.15
N LEU A 315 21.76 -0.33 -5.55
CA LEU A 315 21.43 0.70 -6.56
C LEU A 315 21.40 2.12 -5.99
N GLU A 316 21.49 2.28 -4.66
CA GLU A 316 21.48 3.60 -3.99
C GLU A 316 22.90 4.15 -3.72
N GLU A 317 23.93 3.36 -3.82
CA GLU A 317 25.35 3.75 -3.74
C GLU A 317 25.88 4.20 -5.11
#